data_df26a399f909f5aac58bab0021961540
#
_entry.id   df26a399f909f5aac58bab0021961540
#
_cell.length_a   1.000
_cell.length_b   1.000
_cell.length_c   1.000
_cell.angle_alpha   90.00
_cell.angle_beta   90.00
_cell.angle_gamma   90.00
#
_symmetry.space_group_name_H-M   'P 1'
#
loop_
_entity.id
_entity.type
_entity.pdbx_description
1 polymer ?
#
loop_
_entity_poly.entity_id
_entity_poly.type
_entity_poly.pdbx_seq_one_letter_code
_entity_poly.pdbx_strand_id
1 'polypeptide(L)'
;MFLDIETTGLSHYYDEITVVGWSIGGQAKTFIKGDDPSNLINDAAIAEALVTFNGIRFDARFLRQEFPDIRLPKVHIDLMYLCRRVGLTGGQKSIETELKLNFRQELEDVDGFAAVLLWHRYLRGDVEALSRLIRYNRADIAAMGGIFDKAMLRFAVEPDLFSSSISFVEWSAPSGWKELPDELPVPSNNLSHAPHFNDVFGQSCAKDARIVGIDLTGSEARATGWCLLEGSVTYTKTISTDDEILAATLEARPDMVSIDSPLCLPEGRISVEDSDPGRNEFGIMRQCERELKRRGINVYPALLRSMQKLTARGIKLAQILREKGVPVIESYPGAAQDIMRIPRKGAGVEWLVLGLSDFGISGNYQTEKVSHDELDAITSALVGTFHLAGLSESLGTEAEPPLIIPKLDAKPGPFVVGVSGPIAAGKTTFAEALASKGFAYTRFSLAIDDILKNEGLDLNRTNRQKLGTDINESGRQRWLAEQTIRRVDGADKIVVDGLRFPEDHAFLAERFGKRFEHFFIKADETLRRERYGKRNSDGDFDEAAASPVEEGVYLLEPLAHEVFMNHSDINEIRVRVDDFVNNIREG
;
A
#
# COMPACT_ATOMS: atom_id res chain seq x y z
N MET A 1 -33.99 14.84 7.74
CA MET A 1 -32.87 15.29 6.90
C MET A 1 -32.54 14.19 5.89
N PHE A 2 -32.63 14.45 4.59
CA PHE A 2 -32.11 13.61 3.54
C PHE A 2 -30.68 14.10 3.23
N LEU A 3 -29.74 13.20 3.04
CA LEU A 3 -28.34 13.56 2.83
C LEU A 3 -27.65 12.56 1.89
N ASP A 4 -26.79 13.08 1.04
CA ASP A 4 -25.91 12.34 0.15
C ASP A 4 -24.57 13.05 -0.01
N ILE A 5 -23.50 12.28 -0.23
CA ILE A 5 -22.16 12.82 -0.40
C ILE A 5 -21.51 12.37 -1.71
N GLU A 6 -20.68 13.25 -2.26
CA GLU A 6 -19.72 12.91 -3.31
C GLU A 6 -18.31 12.93 -2.71
N THR A 7 -17.45 12.08 -3.21
CA THR A 7 -16.11 11.87 -2.66
C THR A 7 -15.06 11.76 -3.77
N THR A 8 -13.78 11.83 -3.40
CA THR A 8 -12.67 11.61 -4.35
C THR A 8 -12.51 10.13 -4.72
N GLY A 9 -13.15 9.22 -4.00
CA GLY A 9 -13.12 7.78 -4.23
C GLY A 9 -13.92 7.01 -3.17
N LEU A 10 -13.69 5.71 -3.05
CA LEU A 10 -14.52 4.83 -2.21
C LEU A 10 -13.96 4.57 -0.81
N SER A 11 -12.72 4.91 -0.54
CA SER A 11 -12.05 4.64 0.72
C SER A 11 -12.26 5.77 1.72
N HIS A 12 -13.09 5.56 2.72
CA HIS A 12 -13.22 6.52 3.82
C HIS A 12 -11.92 6.78 4.60
N TYR A 13 -10.86 6.02 4.35
CA TYR A 13 -9.54 6.18 4.99
C TYR A 13 -8.61 7.08 4.18
N TYR A 14 -8.66 7.01 2.84
CA TYR A 14 -7.75 7.73 1.94
C TYR A 14 -8.43 8.84 1.14
N ASP A 15 -9.75 8.73 0.93
CA ASP A 15 -10.52 9.66 0.14
C ASP A 15 -11.21 10.69 1.04
N GLU A 16 -11.63 11.79 0.41
CA GLU A 16 -12.18 12.96 1.08
C GLU A 16 -13.56 13.29 0.48
N ILE A 17 -14.41 13.96 1.27
CA ILE A 17 -15.67 14.51 0.79
C ILE A 17 -15.40 15.69 -0.14
N THR A 18 -16.08 15.72 -1.28
CA THR A 18 -16.00 16.81 -2.26
C THR A 18 -17.25 17.69 -2.22
N VAL A 19 -18.42 17.06 -2.15
CA VAL A 19 -19.72 17.74 -2.03
C VAL A 19 -20.58 17.00 -1.00
N VAL A 20 -21.28 17.73 -0.15
CA VAL A 20 -22.37 17.20 0.65
C VAL A 20 -23.63 17.95 0.26
N GLY A 21 -24.63 17.20 -0.18
CA GLY A 21 -25.96 17.74 -0.35
C GLY A 21 -26.88 17.26 0.79
N TRP A 22 -27.77 18.11 1.21
CA TRP A 22 -28.83 17.70 2.15
C TRP A 22 -30.09 18.51 1.98
N SER A 23 -31.19 17.97 2.46
CA SER A 23 -32.40 18.73 2.61
C SER A 23 -32.99 18.59 4.01
N ILE A 24 -33.40 19.71 4.58
CA ILE A 24 -34.06 19.81 5.88
C ILE A 24 -35.15 20.88 5.80
N GLY A 25 -36.32 20.62 6.39
CA GLY A 25 -37.45 21.55 6.32
C GLY A 25 -37.90 21.87 4.90
N GLY A 26 -37.71 20.96 3.94
CA GLY A 26 -38.10 21.15 2.54
C GLY A 26 -37.18 22.07 1.73
N GLN A 27 -35.99 22.40 2.23
CA GLN A 27 -34.96 23.21 1.52
C GLN A 27 -33.73 22.37 1.19
N ALA A 28 -33.23 22.48 -0.04
CA ALA A 28 -31.99 21.88 -0.47
C ALA A 28 -30.79 22.80 -0.14
N LYS A 29 -29.76 22.22 0.43
CA LYS A 29 -28.50 22.88 0.78
C LYS A 29 -27.33 22.09 0.25
N THR A 30 -26.19 22.75 0.10
CA THR A 30 -24.96 22.11 -0.40
C THR A 30 -23.76 22.67 0.35
N PHE A 31 -22.84 21.79 0.69
CA PHE A 31 -21.48 22.09 1.11
C PHE A 31 -20.54 21.65 -0.02
N ILE A 32 -19.58 22.47 -0.36
CA ILE A 32 -18.50 22.16 -1.31
C ILE A 32 -17.20 22.16 -0.51
N LYS A 33 -16.31 21.23 -0.80
CA LYS A 33 -15.01 21.16 -0.12
C LYS A 33 -14.29 22.52 -0.16
N GLY A 34 -13.94 23.01 1.05
CA GLY A 34 -13.36 24.33 1.26
C GLY A 34 -14.33 25.36 1.85
N ASP A 35 -15.63 25.09 1.83
CA ASP A 35 -16.64 25.92 2.50
C ASP A 35 -16.61 25.75 4.02
N ASP A 36 -17.28 26.67 4.73
CA ASP A 36 -17.57 26.52 6.16
C ASP A 36 -18.64 25.42 6.39
N PRO A 37 -18.33 24.33 7.11
CA PRO A 37 -19.27 23.24 7.35
C PRO A 37 -20.31 23.54 8.43
N SER A 38 -20.30 24.73 9.04
CA SER A 38 -21.16 25.07 10.19
C SER A 38 -22.66 24.86 9.92
N ASN A 39 -23.13 25.17 8.71
CA ASN A 39 -24.53 24.94 8.33
C ASN A 39 -24.89 23.46 8.32
N LEU A 40 -24.02 22.60 7.78
CA LEU A 40 -24.22 21.14 7.77
C LEU A 40 -24.22 20.59 9.19
N ILE A 41 -23.23 20.98 10.01
CA ILE A 41 -23.08 20.52 11.40
C ILE A 41 -24.31 20.91 12.24
N ASN A 42 -24.76 22.16 12.12
CA ASN A 42 -25.92 22.65 12.85
C ASN A 42 -27.20 21.95 12.42
N ASP A 43 -27.44 21.80 11.12
CA ASP A 43 -28.62 21.13 10.60
C ASP A 43 -28.65 19.64 10.99
N ALA A 44 -27.53 18.96 10.97
CA ALA A 44 -27.39 17.57 11.41
C ALA A 44 -27.73 17.42 12.91
N ALA A 45 -27.30 18.38 13.74
CA ALA A 45 -27.52 18.36 15.19
C ALA A 45 -29.01 18.54 15.59
N ILE A 46 -29.82 19.28 14.80
CA ILE A 46 -31.22 19.49 15.07
C ILE A 46 -32.15 18.52 14.34
N ALA A 47 -31.63 17.76 13.37
CA ALA A 47 -32.41 16.79 12.63
C ALA A 47 -32.83 15.61 13.53
N GLU A 48 -34.09 15.23 13.49
CA GLU A 48 -34.62 14.09 14.26
C GLU A 48 -34.23 12.74 13.66
N ALA A 49 -34.13 12.68 12.32
CA ALA A 49 -33.71 11.49 11.57
C ALA A 49 -32.85 11.84 10.38
N LEU A 50 -31.90 10.96 10.06
CA LEU A 50 -31.09 10.98 8.85
C LEU A 50 -31.62 9.93 7.88
N VAL A 51 -31.81 10.31 6.61
CA VAL A 51 -32.22 9.43 5.53
C VAL A 51 -31.13 9.45 4.46
N THR A 52 -30.62 8.30 4.10
CA THR A 52 -29.56 8.13 3.08
C THR A 52 -29.85 6.92 2.21
N PHE A 53 -29.10 6.72 1.15
CA PHE A 53 -29.09 5.47 0.38
C PHE A 53 -27.72 4.80 0.50
N ASN A 54 -27.62 3.65 1.19
CA ASN A 54 -26.38 2.96 1.57
C ASN A 54 -25.46 3.74 2.54
N GLY A 55 -25.97 4.79 3.16
CA GLY A 55 -25.16 5.74 3.92
C GLY A 55 -24.69 5.23 5.28
N ILE A 56 -25.30 4.19 5.84
CA ILE A 56 -24.78 3.54 7.06
C ILE A 56 -23.35 3.02 6.82
N ARG A 57 -23.09 2.51 5.63
CA ARG A 57 -21.80 1.92 5.26
C ARG A 57 -20.85 2.91 4.61
N PHE A 58 -21.36 3.98 4.01
CA PHE A 58 -20.59 4.94 3.23
C PHE A 58 -20.64 6.35 3.84
N ASP A 59 -21.68 7.11 3.60
CA ASP A 59 -21.79 8.54 3.96
C ASP A 59 -21.46 8.82 5.43
N ALA A 60 -22.05 8.06 6.35
CA ALA A 60 -21.88 8.28 7.78
C ALA A 60 -20.42 8.05 8.26
N ARG A 61 -19.64 7.25 7.55
CA ARG A 61 -18.23 7.04 7.87
C ARG A 61 -17.38 8.23 7.44
N PHE A 62 -17.56 8.68 6.20
CA PHE A 62 -16.90 9.86 5.68
C PHE A 62 -17.24 11.10 6.51
N LEU A 63 -18.53 11.35 6.80
CA LEU A 63 -18.96 12.49 7.57
C LEU A 63 -18.32 12.56 8.97
N ARG A 64 -18.22 11.42 9.67
CA ARG A 64 -17.59 11.38 11.00
C ARG A 64 -16.08 11.59 10.95
N GLN A 65 -15.45 11.22 9.86
CA GLN A 65 -14.01 11.40 9.67
C GLN A 65 -13.68 12.82 9.26
N GLU A 66 -14.40 13.37 8.29
CA GLU A 66 -14.16 14.71 7.75
C GLU A 66 -14.58 15.81 8.75
N PHE A 67 -15.69 15.57 9.47
CA PHE A 67 -16.26 16.51 10.43
C PHE A 67 -16.36 15.89 11.84
N PRO A 68 -15.28 15.89 12.65
CA PRO A 68 -15.26 15.25 13.98
C PRO A 68 -16.33 15.77 14.94
N ASP A 69 -16.76 17.03 14.77
CA ASP A 69 -17.78 17.67 15.60
C ASP A 69 -19.23 17.38 15.15
N ILE A 70 -19.42 16.69 14.01
CA ILE A 70 -20.76 16.42 13.49
C ILE A 70 -21.54 15.45 14.40
N ARG A 71 -22.75 15.83 14.76
CA ARG A 71 -23.66 15.00 15.53
C ARG A 71 -24.79 14.50 14.64
N LEU A 72 -24.60 13.35 14.03
CA LEU A 72 -25.63 12.74 13.22
C LEU A 72 -26.82 12.28 14.08
N PRO A 73 -28.06 12.36 13.55
CA PRO A 73 -29.27 11.87 14.23
C PRO A 73 -29.11 10.41 14.69
N LYS A 74 -29.72 10.10 15.85
CA LYS A 74 -29.73 8.71 16.37
C LYS A 74 -30.55 7.77 15.48
N VAL A 75 -31.62 8.30 14.86
CA VAL A 75 -32.42 7.56 13.91
C VAL A 75 -31.81 7.70 12.53
N HIS A 76 -31.34 6.60 11.97
CA HIS A 76 -30.77 6.56 10.62
C HIS A 76 -31.57 5.58 9.77
N ILE A 77 -32.26 6.08 8.78
CA ILE A 77 -33.05 5.32 7.81
C ILE A 77 -32.23 5.19 6.54
N ASP A 78 -31.69 4.00 6.31
CA ASP A 78 -30.98 3.68 5.09
C ASP A 78 -31.95 3.05 4.09
N LEU A 79 -32.21 3.77 3.00
CA LEU A 79 -33.19 3.39 1.99
C LEU A 79 -32.84 2.09 1.29
N MET A 80 -31.59 1.72 1.17
CA MET A 80 -31.21 0.44 0.59
C MET A 80 -31.80 -0.74 1.38
N TYR A 81 -31.82 -0.66 2.71
CA TYR A 81 -32.41 -1.70 3.55
C TYR A 81 -33.92 -1.64 3.59
N LEU A 82 -34.50 -0.43 3.63
CA LEU A 82 -35.97 -0.25 3.59
C LEU A 82 -36.55 -0.79 2.27
N CYS A 83 -35.93 -0.43 1.14
CA CYS A 83 -36.34 -0.86 -0.20
C CYS A 83 -36.34 -2.39 -0.34
N ARG A 84 -35.29 -3.04 0.16
CA ARG A 84 -35.21 -4.52 0.15
C ARG A 84 -36.37 -5.19 0.87
N ARG A 85 -36.87 -4.60 1.96
CA ARG A 85 -38.02 -5.14 2.72
C ARG A 85 -39.32 -5.08 1.95
N VAL A 86 -39.44 -4.15 1.00
CA VAL A 86 -40.64 -3.98 0.17
C VAL A 86 -40.44 -4.47 -1.27
N GLY A 87 -39.46 -5.34 -1.48
CA GLY A 87 -39.18 -6.00 -2.75
C GLY A 87 -38.48 -5.15 -3.81
N LEU A 88 -38.02 -3.92 -3.45
CA LEU A 88 -37.20 -3.09 -4.32
C LEU A 88 -35.73 -3.44 -4.14
N THR A 89 -35.04 -3.84 -5.21
CA THR A 89 -33.64 -4.28 -5.15
C THR A 89 -32.77 -3.56 -6.17
N GLY A 90 -31.47 -3.44 -5.88
CA GLY A 90 -30.51 -2.76 -6.73
C GLY A 90 -29.97 -1.47 -6.12
N GLY A 91 -29.26 -0.69 -6.91
CA GLY A 91 -28.80 0.65 -6.56
C GLY A 91 -29.91 1.69 -6.68
N GLN A 92 -29.66 2.90 -6.18
CA GLN A 92 -30.64 3.98 -6.18
C GLN A 92 -31.24 4.24 -7.57
N LYS A 93 -30.40 4.38 -8.60
CA LYS A 93 -30.84 4.60 -10.00
C LYS A 93 -31.76 3.49 -10.54
N SER A 94 -31.46 2.24 -10.21
CA SER A 94 -32.29 1.11 -10.60
C SER A 94 -33.68 1.20 -9.99
N ILE A 95 -33.75 1.56 -8.71
CA ILE A 95 -35.00 1.74 -7.97
C ILE A 95 -35.79 2.96 -8.48
N GLU A 96 -35.09 4.07 -8.77
CA GLU A 96 -35.70 5.26 -9.39
C GLU A 96 -36.40 4.90 -10.72
N THR A 97 -35.70 4.11 -11.57
CA THR A 97 -36.26 3.64 -12.84
C THR A 97 -37.48 2.76 -12.65
N GLU A 98 -37.42 1.80 -11.71
CA GLU A 98 -38.56 0.92 -11.38
C GLU A 98 -39.77 1.71 -10.89
N LEU A 99 -39.53 2.74 -10.05
CA LEU A 99 -40.55 3.59 -9.48
C LEU A 99 -40.99 4.73 -10.40
N LYS A 100 -40.38 4.85 -11.59
CA LYS A 100 -40.66 5.91 -12.58
C LYS A 100 -40.44 7.33 -12.00
N LEU A 101 -39.42 7.48 -11.17
CA LEU A 101 -38.99 8.78 -10.66
C LEU A 101 -38.04 9.41 -11.68
N ASN A 102 -38.26 10.68 -12.02
CA ASN A 102 -37.52 11.34 -13.09
C ASN A 102 -36.86 12.64 -12.60
N PHE A 103 -35.80 12.47 -11.78
CA PHE A 103 -35.01 13.58 -11.22
C PHE A 103 -33.68 13.82 -11.95
N ARG A 104 -33.28 12.91 -12.86
CA ARG A 104 -31.93 12.90 -13.49
C ARG A 104 -31.99 13.27 -14.98
N GLN A 105 -32.97 13.99 -15.44
CA GLN A 105 -32.97 14.52 -16.81
C GLN A 105 -31.70 15.32 -17.02
N GLU A 106 -30.96 15.08 -18.11
CA GLU A 106 -29.68 15.70 -18.46
C GLU A 106 -28.45 15.20 -17.66
N LEU A 107 -28.62 14.18 -16.78
CA LEU A 107 -27.55 13.60 -15.94
C LEU A 107 -27.48 12.06 -16.07
N GLU A 108 -28.04 11.52 -17.15
CA GLU A 108 -28.11 10.06 -17.35
C GLU A 108 -26.74 9.40 -17.53
N ASP A 109 -25.76 10.16 -18.03
CA ASP A 109 -24.38 9.78 -18.24
C ASP A 109 -23.50 9.88 -16.97
N VAL A 110 -23.99 10.48 -15.89
CA VAL A 110 -23.23 10.62 -14.63
C VAL A 110 -23.53 9.44 -13.72
N ASP A 111 -22.53 8.67 -13.38
CA ASP A 111 -22.55 7.65 -12.33
C ASP A 111 -21.53 7.99 -11.23
N GLY A 112 -21.36 7.11 -10.23
CA GLY A 112 -20.45 7.36 -9.12
C GLY A 112 -18.99 7.56 -9.54
N PHE A 113 -18.55 6.92 -10.63
CA PHE A 113 -17.22 7.17 -11.20
C PHE A 113 -17.18 8.49 -11.96
N ALA A 114 -18.21 8.80 -12.74
CA ALA A 114 -18.32 10.08 -13.43
C ALA A 114 -18.34 11.26 -12.43
N ALA A 115 -18.94 11.09 -11.24
CA ALA A 115 -18.89 12.09 -10.17
C ALA A 115 -17.45 12.38 -9.69
N VAL A 116 -16.63 11.35 -9.49
CA VAL A 116 -15.19 11.53 -9.17
C VAL A 116 -14.47 12.29 -10.28
N LEU A 117 -14.75 11.95 -11.56
CA LEU A 117 -14.14 12.65 -12.70
C LEU A 117 -14.59 14.11 -12.84
N LEU A 118 -15.85 14.42 -12.53
CA LEU A 118 -16.33 15.81 -12.52
C LEU A 118 -15.53 16.65 -11.50
N TRP A 119 -15.21 16.08 -10.33
CA TRP A 119 -14.35 16.76 -9.37
C TRP A 119 -12.93 16.97 -9.89
N HIS A 120 -12.31 15.97 -10.51
CA HIS A 120 -10.99 16.12 -11.13
C HIS A 120 -10.97 17.16 -12.25
N ARG A 121 -12.03 17.24 -13.07
CA ARG A 121 -12.17 18.27 -14.11
C ARG A 121 -12.29 19.66 -13.48
N TYR A 122 -13.09 19.79 -12.43
CA TYR A 122 -13.21 21.05 -11.67
C TYR A 122 -11.87 21.52 -11.15
N LEU A 123 -11.08 20.65 -10.52
CA LEU A 123 -9.73 20.99 -10.02
C LEU A 123 -8.78 21.51 -11.10
N ARG A 124 -9.06 21.21 -12.37
CA ARG A 124 -8.33 21.68 -13.56
C ARG A 124 -8.94 22.94 -14.17
N GLY A 125 -9.89 23.57 -13.50
CA GLY A 125 -10.50 24.84 -13.93
C GLY A 125 -11.82 24.70 -14.69
N ASP A 126 -12.36 23.49 -14.86
CA ASP A 126 -13.68 23.27 -15.48
C ASP A 126 -14.80 23.51 -14.44
N VAL A 127 -15.21 24.76 -14.28
CA VAL A 127 -16.27 25.15 -13.31
C VAL A 127 -17.61 24.51 -13.66
N GLU A 128 -17.90 24.23 -14.94
CA GLU A 128 -19.15 23.55 -15.34
C GLU A 128 -19.18 22.10 -14.81
N ALA A 129 -18.03 21.46 -14.69
CA ALA A 129 -17.94 20.13 -14.07
C ALA A 129 -18.44 20.14 -12.61
N LEU A 130 -18.12 21.17 -11.83
CA LEU A 130 -18.65 21.34 -10.47
C LEU A 130 -20.16 21.57 -10.48
N SER A 131 -20.66 22.40 -11.41
CA SER A 131 -22.09 22.60 -11.60
C SER A 131 -22.84 21.29 -11.82
N ARG A 132 -22.31 20.43 -12.70
CA ARG A 132 -22.88 19.11 -12.98
C ARG A 132 -22.82 18.18 -11.75
N LEU A 133 -21.72 18.21 -11.00
CA LEU A 133 -21.57 17.41 -9.79
C LEU A 133 -22.61 17.78 -8.71
N ILE A 134 -22.82 19.08 -8.49
CA ILE A 134 -23.83 19.58 -7.55
C ILE A 134 -25.24 19.19 -8.00
N ARG A 135 -25.56 19.34 -9.28
CA ARG A 135 -26.86 18.93 -9.83
C ARG A 135 -27.10 17.43 -9.66
N TYR A 136 -26.05 16.63 -9.88
CA TYR A 136 -26.10 15.18 -9.69
C TYR A 136 -26.43 14.82 -8.24
N ASN A 137 -25.66 15.34 -7.28
CA ASN A 137 -25.86 15.11 -5.85
C ASN A 137 -27.27 15.56 -5.38
N ARG A 138 -27.73 16.71 -5.84
CA ARG A 138 -29.08 17.21 -5.51
C ARG A 138 -30.21 16.37 -6.11
N ALA A 139 -29.99 15.81 -7.31
CA ALA A 139 -30.93 14.87 -7.91
C ALA A 139 -31.04 13.58 -7.08
N ASP A 140 -29.90 13.11 -6.50
CA ASP A 140 -29.87 11.97 -5.60
C ASP A 140 -30.74 12.21 -4.38
N ILE A 141 -30.66 13.40 -3.77
CA ILE A 141 -31.45 13.77 -2.59
C ILE A 141 -32.96 13.87 -2.93
N ALA A 142 -33.28 14.50 -4.05
CA ALA A 142 -34.66 14.60 -4.50
C ALA A 142 -35.28 13.23 -4.79
N ALA A 143 -34.50 12.34 -5.39
CA ALA A 143 -34.90 10.96 -5.67
C ALA A 143 -35.10 10.14 -4.39
N MET A 144 -34.21 10.31 -3.39
CA MET A 144 -34.34 9.61 -2.11
C MET A 144 -35.67 9.87 -1.42
N GLY A 145 -36.18 11.13 -1.46
CA GLY A 145 -37.48 11.43 -0.90
C GLY A 145 -38.61 10.72 -1.64
N GLY A 146 -38.59 10.72 -2.96
CA GLY A 146 -39.54 9.97 -3.78
C GLY A 146 -39.50 8.45 -3.54
N ILE A 147 -38.29 7.89 -3.38
CA ILE A 147 -38.08 6.46 -3.05
C ILE A 147 -38.68 6.17 -1.66
N PHE A 148 -38.35 7.02 -0.68
CA PHE A 148 -38.88 6.86 0.69
C PHE A 148 -40.39 6.82 0.71
N ASP A 149 -41.05 7.79 0.07
CA ASP A 149 -42.50 7.88 -0.02
C ASP A 149 -43.12 6.61 -0.64
N LYS A 150 -42.63 6.17 -1.80
CA LYS A 150 -43.10 4.97 -2.48
C LYS A 150 -42.82 3.68 -1.70
N ALA A 151 -41.69 3.59 -1.02
CA ALA A 151 -41.36 2.45 -0.18
C ALA A 151 -42.24 2.37 1.05
N MET A 152 -42.55 3.51 1.70
CA MET A 152 -43.44 3.58 2.83
C MET A 152 -44.87 3.24 2.43
N LEU A 153 -45.35 3.67 1.25
CA LEU A 153 -46.67 3.27 0.72
C LEU A 153 -46.75 1.75 0.52
N ARG A 154 -45.71 1.11 -0.05
CA ARG A 154 -45.68 -0.37 -0.20
C ARG A 154 -45.67 -1.07 1.17
N PHE A 155 -44.92 -0.52 2.13
CA PHE A 155 -44.86 -1.07 3.49
C PHE A 155 -46.19 -0.97 4.23
N ALA A 156 -46.97 0.13 4.02
CA ALA A 156 -48.26 0.35 4.64
C ALA A 156 -49.40 -0.47 4.00
N VAL A 157 -49.25 -0.89 2.75
CA VAL A 157 -50.25 -1.71 2.01
C VAL A 157 -50.12 -3.20 2.33
N GLU A 158 -48.98 -3.65 2.92
CA GLU A 158 -48.92 -5.02 3.45
C GLU A 158 -49.89 -5.17 4.62
N PRO A 159 -50.84 -6.15 4.56
CA PRO A 159 -51.90 -6.26 5.53
C PRO A 159 -51.33 -6.48 6.93
N ASP A 160 -51.94 -5.81 7.90
CA ASP A 160 -51.76 -5.96 9.35
C ASP A 160 -50.73 -5.09 10.08
N LEU A 161 -49.98 -4.20 9.43
CA LEU A 161 -48.97 -3.40 10.13
C LEU A 161 -49.42 -1.96 10.51
N PHE A 162 -50.41 -1.40 9.85
CA PHE A 162 -50.94 -0.05 10.17
C PHE A 162 -52.47 0.04 10.09
N SER A 163 -53.06 0.66 11.10
CA SER A 163 -54.49 0.97 11.07
C SER A 163 -54.82 2.02 9.99
N SER A 164 -56.03 1.97 9.46
CA SER A 164 -56.59 2.70 8.32
C SER A 164 -56.60 4.25 8.40
N SER A 165 -55.75 4.86 9.22
CA SER A 165 -55.77 6.31 9.47
C SER A 165 -54.47 7.05 9.11
N ILE A 166 -53.54 6.44 8.37
CA ILE A 166 -52.33 7.13 7.93
C ILE A 166 -52.62 7.87 6.62
N SER A 167 -52.63 9.19 6.67
CA SER A 167 -52.61 10.03 5.48
C SER A 167 -51.18 10.25 5.02
N PHE A 168 -50.86 9.79 3.83
CA PHE A 168 -49.59 10.12 3.21
C PHE A 168 -49.67 11.49 2.54
N VAL A 169 -48.76 12.37 2.88
CA VAL A 169 -48.53 13.60 2.12
C VAL A 169 -47.62 13.23 0.95
N GLU A 170 -48.05 13.51 -0.27
CA GLU A 170 -47.27 13.23 -1.47
C GLU A 170 -45.96 14.02 -1.41
N TRP A 171 -44.85 13.30 -1.64
CA TRP A 171 -43.50 13.90 -1.65
C TRP A 171 -43.37 14.94 -2.75
N SER A 172 -42.93 16.12 -2.38
CA SER A 172 -42.46 17.14 -3.31
C SER A 172 -40.97 17.36 -3.17
N ALA A 173 -40.27 17.52 -4.29
CA ALA A 173 -38.85 17.78 -4.26
C ALA A 173 -38.54 19.04 -3.44
N PRO A 174 -37.40 19.08 -2.71
CA PRO A 174 -37.05 20.23 -1.87
C PRO A 174 -36.98 21.52 -2.70
N SER A 175 -37.34 22.63 -2.09
CA SER A 175 -37.15 23.95 -2.69
C SER A 175 -35.67 24.18 -3.00
N GLY A 176 -35.36 24.75 -4.15
CA GLY A 176 -33.96 25.04 -4.57
C GLY A 176 -33.16 23.83 -5.05
N TRP A 177 -33.77 22.64 -5.19
CA TRP A 177 -32.98 21.46 -5.60
C TRP A 177 -32.39 21.54 -7.03
N LYS A 178 -32.98 22.36 -7.92
CA LYS A 178 -32.45 22.64 -9.26
C LYS A 178 -31.54 23.85 -9.33
N GLU A 179 -31.54 24.66 -8.28
CA GLU A 179 -30.76 25.90 -8.22
C GLU A 179 -29.32 25.59 -7.86
N LEU A 180 -28.37 26.28 -8.48
CA LEU A 180 -26.98 26.23 -8.07
C LEU A 180 -26.70 27.31 -7.02
N PRO A 181 -25.62 27.19 -6.22
CA PRO A 181 -25.12 28.33 -5.45
C PRO A 181 -24.88 29.53 -6.36
N ASP A 182 -25.16 30.73 -5.87
CA ASP A 182 -25.02 31.99 -6.65
C ASP A 182 -23.61 32.18 -7.17
N GLU A 183 -22.61 31.77 -6.40
CA GLU A 183 -21.22 31.75 -6.81
C GLU A 183 -20.63 30.35 -6.58
N LEU A 184 -20.05 29.78 -7.63
CA LEU A 184 -19.28 28.55 -7.53
C LEU A 184 -17.83 28.88 -7.23
N PRO A 185 -17.20 28.21 -6.25
CA PRO A 185 -15.81 28.47 -5.97
C PRO A 185 -14.92 28.14 -7.16
N VAL A 186 -13.91 28.97 -7.40
CA VAL A 186 -12.83 28.65 -8.32
C VAL A 186 -11.84 27.78 -7.58
N PRO A 187 -11.30 26.71 -8.22
CA PRO A 187 -10.31 25.87 -7.56
C PRO A 187 -9.17 26.71 -7.03
N SER A 188 -8.95 26.67 -5.71
CA SER A 188 -7.77 27.32 -5.12
C SER A 188 -6.58 26.39 -5.22
N ASN A 189 -5.37 26.93 -5.33
CA ASN A 189 -4.13 26.15 -5.29
C ASN A 189 -3.96 25.33 -3.99
N ASN A 190 -4.82 25.57 -2.99
CA ASN A 190 -4.85 24.86 -1.70
C ASN A 190 -5.80 23.65 -1.69
N LEU A 191 -6.67 23.47 -2.70
CA LEU A 191 -7.39 22.23 -2.85
C LEU A 191 -6.36 21.19 -3.27
N SER A 192 -6.16 20.19 -2.42
CA SER A 192 -5.07 19.24 -2.50
C SER A 192 -4.94 18.65 -3.91
N HIS A 193 -3.93 19.11 -4.65
CA HIS A 193 -3.50 18.48 -5.88
C HIS A 193 -2.90 17.09 -5.56
N ALA A 194 -2.95 16.19 -6.54
CA ALA A 194 -2.18 14.96 -6.46
C ALA A 194 -0.70 15.31 -6.16
N PRO A 195 -0.01 14.56 -5.28
CA PRO A 195 1.40 14.80 -5.04
C PRO A 195 2.19 14.68 -6.35
N HIS A 196 3.25 15.45 -6.50
CA HIS A 196 4.11 15.37 -7.69
C HIS A 196 5.39 14.58 -7.35
N PHE A 197 5.90 13.80 -8.30
CA PHE A 197 7.09 12.95 -8.14
C PHE A 197 8.28 13.68 -7.52
N ASN A 198 8.59 14.86 -8.02
CA ASN A 198 9.71 15.65 -7.50
C ASN A 198 9.48 16.19 -6.09
N ASP A 199 8.22 16.45 -5.71
CA ASP A 199 7.90 16.90 -4.35
C ASP A 199 8.06 15.74 -3.35
N VAL A 200 7.71 14.53 -3.78
CA VAL A 200 7.80 13.32 -2.95
C VAL A 200 9.23 12.79 -2.89
N PHE A 201 9.92 12.71 -4.02
CA PHE A 201 11.20 11.98 -4.14
C PHE A 201 12.42 12.86 -4.39
N GLY A 202 12.25 14.17 -4.62
CA GLY A 202 13.33 15.05 -5.05
C GLY A 202 14.56 15.07 -4.13
N GLN A 203 14.35 14.78 -2.83
CA GLN A 203 15.39 14.66 -1.80
C GLN A 203 15.70 13.19 -1.42
N SER A 204 15.14 12.22 -2.13
CA SER A 204 15.30 10.80 -1.80
C SER A 204 16.44 10.17 -2.58
N CYS A 205 17.16 9.26 -1.93
CA CYS A 205 18.14 8.37 -2.60
C CYS A 205 17.50 7.43 -3.65
N ALA A 206 16.17 7.26 -3.61
CA ALA A 206 15.43 6.48 -4.59
C ALA A 206 15.01 7.28 -5.84
N LYS A 207 15.33 8.57 -5.91
CA LYS A 207 14.97 9.47 -7.01
C LYS A 207 15.34 8.91 -8.39
N ASP A 208 16.52 8.32 -8.53
CA ASP A 208 17.06 7.80 -9.78
C ASP A 208 17.04 6.26 -9.83
N ALA A 209 16.25 5.61 -8.98
CA ALA A 209 16.16 4.16 -8.92
C ALA A 209 15.57 3.58 -10.22
N ARG A 210 16.01 2.37 -10.56
CA ARG A 210 15.51 1.57 -11.69
C ARG A 210 14.54 0.52 -11.16
N ILE A 211 13.27 0.69 -11.42
CA ILE A 211 12.23 -0.22 -10.92
C ILE A 211 11.54 -0.91 -12.10
N VAL A 212 11.39 -2.22 -12.03
CA VAL A 212 10.50 -2.93 -12.94
C VAL A 212 9.16 -3.15 -12.24
N GLY A 213 8.10 -2.65 -12.84
CA GLY A 213 6.71 -2.90 -12.45
C GLY A 213 6.08 -3.96 -13.36
N ILE A 214 5.32 -4.87 -12.78
CA ILE A 214 4.64 -5.96 -13.49
C ILE A 214 3.19 -6.04 -13.03
N ASP A 215 2.25 -5.79 -13.94
CA ASP A 215 0.84 -6.15 -13.73
C ASP A 215 0.60 -7.54 -14.34
N LEU A 216 0.70 -8.56 -13.47
CA LEU A 216 0.74 -9.95 -13.87
C LEU A 216 -0.67 -10.48 -14.18
N THR A 217 -0.81 -11.25 -15.25
CA THR A 217 -2.04 -11.98 -15.55
C THR A 217 -1.96 -13.45 -15.10
N GLY A 218 -3.09 -14.08 -14.85
CA GLY A 218 -3.14 -15.47 -14.37
C GLY A 218 -2.76 -16.54 -15.40
N SER A 219 -2.32 -16.17 -16.61
CA SER A 219 -2.01 -17.12 -17.70
C SER A 219 -1.11 -16.48 -18.74
N GLU A 220 -0.13 -17.21 -19.23
CA GLU A 220 0.74 -16.80 -20.35
C GLU A 220 0.00 -16.58 -21.68
N ALA A 221 -1.23 -17.07 -21.80
CA ALA A 221 -2.09 -16.80 -22.94
C ALA A 221 -2.66 -15.36 -22.96
N ARG A 222 -2.49 -14.62 -21.88
CA ARG A 222 -2.91 -13.23 -21.73
C ARG A 222 -1.69 -12.35 -21.51
N ALA A 223 -1.67 -11.22 -22.21
CA ALA A 223 -0.60 -10.25 -22.05
C ALA A 223 -0.53 -9.72 -20.60
N THR A 224 0.67 -9.56 -20.10
CA THR A 224 1.06 -9.00 -18.82
C THR A 224 1.61 -7.60 -19.09
N GLY A 225 1.23 -6.60 -18.30
CA GLY A 225 1.81 -5.27 -18.34
C GLY A 225 3.21 -5.29 -17.71
N TRP A 226 4.20 -4.77 -18.42
CA TRP A 226 5.57 -4.63 -17.95
C TRP A 226 6.04 -3.19 -18.15
N CYS A 227 6.69 -2.64 -17.13
CA CYS A 227 7.20 -1.27 -17.12
C CYS A 227 8.61 -1.24 -16.54
N LEU A 228 9.52 -0.49 -17.16
CA LEU A 228 10.75 -0.02 -16.55
C LEU A 228 10.57 1.47 -16.20
N LEU A 229 10.64 1.80 -14.94
CA LEU A 229 10.69 3.16 -14.42
C LEU A 229 12.13 3.50 -14.02
N GLU A 230 12.67 4.56 -14.58
CA GLU A 230 14.02 5.08 -14.27
C GLU A 230 13.89 6.56 -13.89
N GLY A 231 13.99 6.85 -12.61
CA GLY A 231 13.59 8.15 -12.08
C GLY A 231 12.11 8.41 -12.32
N SER A 232 11.77 9.49 -13.05
CA SER A 232 10.39 9.84 -13.45
C SER A 232 10.05 9.47 -14.89
N VAL A 233 10.93 8.74 -15.58
CA VAL A 233 10.73 8.34 -16.98
C VAL A 233 10.43 6.86 -17.06
N THR A 234 9.41 6.49 -17.81
CA THR A 234 8.98 5.10 -17.95
C THR A 234 8.97 4.64 -19.40
N TYR A 235 9.24 3.34 -19.58
CA TYR A 235 9.02 2.61 -20.81
C TYR A 235 8.13 1.40 -20.50
N THR A 236 7.00 1.28 -21.21
CA THR A 236 6.04 0.19 -21.02
C THR A 236 5.93 -0.67 -22.27
N LYS A 237 5.57 -1.92 -22.06
CA LYS A 237 5.21 -2.88 -23.10
C LYS A 237 4.36 -3.99 -22.51
N THR A 238 3.69 -4.76 -23.37
CA THR A 238 3.05 -6.02 -22.99
C THR A 238 3.96 -7.20 -23.27
N ILE A 239 4.01 -8.17 -22.36
CA ILE A 239 4.77 -9.42 -22.45
C ILE A 239 3.84 -10.57 -22.09
N SER A 240 4.01 -11.76 -22.69
CA SER A 240 3.08 -12.87 -22.46
C SER A 240 3.67 -13.98 -21.59
N THR A 241 4.85 -14.49 -21.92
CA THR A 241 5.43 -15.67 -21.26
C THR A 241 6.30 -15.32 -20.05
N ASP A 242 6.39 -16.24 -19.10
CA ASP A 242 7.26 -16.10 -17.92
C ASP A 242 8.73 -15.94 -18.32
N ASP A 243 9.19 -16.67 -19.35
CA ASP A 243 10.55 -16.58 -19.83
C ASP A 243 10.86 -15.21 -20.44
N GLU A 244 9.93 -14.62 -21.20
CA GLU A 244 10.08 -13.26 -21.73
C GLU A 244 10.07 -12.21 -20.63
N ILE A 245 9.20 -12.36 -19.61
CA ILE A 245 9.16 -11.46 -18.43
C ILE A 245 10.49 -11.52 -17.69
N LEU A 246 11.01 -12.73 -17.42
CA LEU A 246 12.29 -12.92 -16.75
C LEU A 246 13.45 -12.33 -17.56
N ALA A 247 13.50 -12.60 -18.87
CA ALA A 247 14.56 -12.09 -19.74
C ALA A 247 14.57 -10.55 -19.78
N ALA A 248 13.42 -9.93 -20.03
CA ALA A 248 13.29 -8.47 -20.07
C ALA A 248 13.63 -7.82 -18.71
N THR A 249 13.21 -8.44 -17.61
CA THR A 249 13.46 -7.94 -16.27
C THR A 249 14.93 -8.01 -15.89
N LEU A 250 15.61 -9.13 -16.19
CA LEU A 250 17.04 -9.29 -15.90
C LEU A 250 17.90 -8.40 -16.81
N GLU A 251 17.51 -8.21 -18.08
CA GLU A 251 18.19 -7.29 -18.99
C GLU A 251 18.11 -5.83 -18.50
N ALA A 252 16.96 -5.44 -17.93
CA ALA A 252 16.75 -4.12 -17.37
C ALA A 252 17.62 -3.82 -16.14
N ARG A 253 18.18 -4.83 -15.47
CA ARG A 253 18.99 -4.71 -14.23
C ARG A 253 18.34 -3.78 -13.20
N PRO A 254 17.14 -4.07 -12.75
CA PRO A 254 16.44 -3.19 -11.82
C PRO A 254 17.05 -3.27 -10.41
N ASP A 255 16.96 -2.18 -9.67
CA ASP A 255 17.22 -2.16 -8.23
C ASP A 255 16.14 -2.96 -7.47
N MET A 256 14.93 -3.04 -8.02
CA MET A 256 13.79 -3.76 -7.45
C MET A 256 12.75 -4.11 -8.51
N VAL A 257 12.03 -5.21 -8.27
CA VAL A 257 10.82 -5.57 -9.03
C VAL A 257 9.59 -5.45 -8.13
N SER A 258 8.54 -4.83 -8.62
CA SER A 258 7.25 -4.68 -7.94
C SER A 258 6.16 -5.36 -8.75
N ILE A 259 5.48 -6.35 -8.19
CA ILE A 259 4.54 -7.21 -8.92
C ILE A 259 3.12 -7.00 -8.38
N ASP A 260 2.16 -6.69 -9.26
CA ASP A 260 0.73 -6.77 -8.95
C ASP A 260 0.26 -8.22 -9.04
N SER A 261 0.47 -8.92 -7.99
CA SER A 261 -0.02 -10.30 -7.75
C SER A 261 0.22 -10.66 -6.29
N PRO A 262 -0.63 -11.49 -5.67
CA PRO A 262 -0.31 -12.10 -4.39
C PRO A 262 0.98 -12.93 -4.50
N LEU A 263 1.96 -12.66 -3.62
CA LEU A 263 3.26 -13.33 -3.62
C LEU A 263 3.44 -14.32 -2.45
N CYS A 264 2.38 -14.55 -1.70
CA CYS A 264 2.32 -15.58 -0.66
C CYS A 264 0.91 -16.15 -0.52
N LEU A 265 0.82 -17.30 0.14
CA LEU A 265 -0.44 -17.89 0.57
C LEU A 265 -0.89 -17.26 1.90
N PRO A 266 -2.20 -17.31 2.23
CA PRO A 266 -2.65 -17.04 3.59
C PRO A 266 -1.93 -17.95 4.60
N GLU A 267 -1.62 -17.43 5.77
CA GLU A 267 -1.00 -18.20 6.85
C GLU A 267 -1.74 -19.50 7.10
N GLY A 268 -0.99 -20.61 7.22
CA GLY A 268 -1.55 -21.96 7.41
C GLY A 268 -2.05 -22.66 6.14
N ARG A 269 -1.99 -22.02 4.96
CA ARG A 269 -2.27 -22.65 3.65
C ARG A 269 -0.96 -23.14 3.04
N ILE A 270 -1.02 -24.30 2.38
CA ILE A 270 0.12 -24.93 1.69
C ILE A 270 -0.02 -24.98 0.17
N SER A 271 -1.23 -24.70 -0.34
CA SER A 271 -1.49 -24.62 -1.78
C SER A 271 -2.58 -23.60 -2.12
N VAL A 272 -2.67 -23.23 -3.40
CA VAL A 272 -3.74 -22.36 -3.92
C VAL A 272 -5.08 -23.09 -4.06
N GLU A 273 -5.07 -24.41 -4.06
CA GLU A 273 -6.20 -25.24 -4.40
C GLU A 273 -7.31 -25.24 -3.34
N ASP A 274 -8.55 -25.44 -3.80
CA ASP A 274 -9.71 -25.57 -2.92
C ASP A 274 -9.66 -26.84 -2.05
N SER A 275 -8.87 -27.85 -2.45
CA SER A 275 -8.64 -29.10 -1.74
C SER A 275 -7.60 -29.01 -0.62
N ASP A 276 -6.96 -27.87 -0.45
CA ASP A 276 -5.99 -27.62 0.63
C ASP A 276 -6.63 -27.90 2.00
N PRO A 277 -5.99 -28.71 2.87
CA PRO A 277 -6.54 -29.07 4.18
C PRO A 277 -6.74 -27.86 5.10
N GLY A 278 -5.95 -26.81 4.94
CA GLY A 278 -6.06 -25.56 5.72
C GLY A 278 -7.19 -24.62 5.26
N ARG A 279 -7.89 -24.93 4.14
CA ARG A 279 -8.90 -24.04 3.57
C ARG A 279 -10.00 -23.64 4.56
N ASN A 280 -10.53 -24.59 5.31
CA ASN A 280 -11.67 -24.34 6.19
C ASN A 280 -11.27 -23.55 7.44
N GLU A 281 -10.06 -23.70 7.90
CA GLU A 281 -9.53 -23.04 9.10
C GLU A 281 -8.98 -21.64 8.80
N PHE A 282 -8.15 -21.51 7.77
CA PHE A 282 -7.43 -20.28 7.43
C PHE A 282 -8.10 -19.46 6.32
N GLY A 283 -9.02 -20.07 5.57
CA GLY A 283 -9.80 -19.39 4.53
C GLY A 283 -9.01 -19.11 3.25
N ILE A 284 -9.42 -18.03 2.55
CA ILE A 284 -8.91 -17.66 1.22
C ILE A 284 -8.30 -16.24 1.18
N MET A 285 -8.32 -15.52 2.30
CA MET A 285 -7.86 -14.13 2.43
C MET A 285 -6.64 -14.04 3.34
N ARG A 286 -5.65 -13.31 2.90
CA ARG A 286 -4.50 -12.89 3.71
C ARG A 286 -4.84 -11.72 4.62
N GLN A 287 -3.98 -11.44 5.58
CA GLN A 287 -4.17 -10.32 6.51
C GLN A 287 -4.11 -8.96 5.81
N CYS A 288 -3.20 -8.78 4.83
CA CYS A 288 -3.10 -7.55 4.05
C CYS A 288 -4.41 -7.20 3.31
N GLU A 289 -5.10 -8.20 2.74
CA GLU A 289 -6.38 -8.00 2.04
C GLU A 289 -7.51 -7.63 3.00
N ARG A 290 -7.52 -8.20 4.21
CA ARG A 290 -8.47 -7.83 5.27
C ARG A 290 -8.26 -6.39 5.72
N GLU A 291 -6.98 -5.98 5.84
CA GLU A 291 -6.61 -4.63 6.21
C GLU A 291 -7.04 -3.62 5.13
N LEU A 292 -6.76 -3.89 3.85
CA LEU A 292 -7.23 -3.04 2.75
C LEU A 292 -8.74 -2.88 2.75
N LYS A 293 -9.49 -3.98 2.94
CA LYS A 293 -10.96 -3.89 3.04
C LYS A 293 -11.44 -3.08 4.24
N ARG A 294 -10.75 -3.17 5.37
CA ARG A 294 -11.04 -2.35 6.55
C ARG A 294 -10.86 -0.87 6.27
N ARG A 295 -9.87 -0.51 5.45
CA ARG A 295 -9.60 0.87 4.98
C ARG A 295 -10.50 1.31 3.82
N GLY A 296 -11.45 0.48 3.39
CA GLY A 296 -12.39 0.81 2.32
C GLY A 296 -11.84 0.55 0.91
N ILE A 297 -10.65 -0.04 0.78
CA ILE A 297 -10.10 -0.42 -0.53
C ILE A 297 -10.66 -1.78 -0.94
N ASN A 298 -11.29 -1.84 -2.11
CA ASN A 298 -11.81 -3.09 -2.64
C ASN A 298 -10.68 -3.93 -3.23
N VAL A 299 -10.50 -5.14 -2.73
CA VAL A 299 -9.50 -6.12 -3.16
C VAL A 299 -10.12 -7.51 -3.20
N TYR A 300 -9.68 -8.34 -4.15
CA TYR A 300 -10.09 -9.74 -4.23
C TYR A 300 -9.22 -10.60 -3.32
N PRO A 301 -9.81 -11.62 -2.63
CA PRO A 301 -9.03 -12.61 -1.89
C PRO A 301 -8.01 -13.32 -2.79
N ALA A 302 -6.79 -13.52 -2.31
CA ALA A 302 -5.70 -14.18 -3.05
C ALA A 302 -6.09 -15.57 -3.58
N LEU A 303 -6.90 -16.32 -2.83
CA LEU A 303 -7.33 -17.66 -3.21
C LEU A 303 -8.80 -17.74 -3.68
N LEU A 304 -9.39 -16.60 -4.11
CA LEU A 304 -10.62 -16.67 -4.90
C LEU A 304 -10.33 -17.48 -6.19
N ARG A 305 -11.25 -18.31 -6.64
CA ARG A 305 -11.04 -19.20 -7.81
C ARG A 305 -10.46 -18.50 -9.04
N SER A 306 -10.91 -17.28 -9.31
CA SER A 306 -10.38 -16.46 -10.40
C SER A 306 -8.94 -15.97 -10.16
N MET A 307 -8.49 -15.92 -8.91
CA MET A 307 -7.17 -15.42 -8.49
C MET A 307 -6.14 -16.54 -8.29
N GLN A 308 -6.56 -17.79 -8.08
CA GLN A 308 -5.66 -18.91 -7.74
C GLN A 308 -4.50 -19.07 -8.72
N LYS A 309 -4.78 -19.00 -10.04
CA LYS A 309 -3.74 -19.11 -11.07
C LYS A 309 -2.77 -17.94 -11.05
N LEU A 310 -3.29 -16.74 -10.83
CA LEU A 310 -2.48 -15.53 -10.71
C LEU A 310 -1.56 -15.62 -9.49
N THR A 311 -2.09 -15.99 -8.34
CA THR A 311 -1.32 -16.16 -7.09
C THR A 311 -0.22 -17.21 -7.27
N ALA A 312 -0.51 -18.39 -7.84
CA ALA A 312 0.48 -19.42 -8.08
C ALA A 312 1.61 -18.95 -9.02
N ARG A 313 1.23 -18.23 -10.10
CA ARG A 313 2.19 -17.66 -11.06
C ARG A 313 3.07 -16.59 -10.42
N GLY A 314 2.48 -15.67 -9.64
CA GLY A 314 3.19 -14.61 -8.94
C GLY A 314 4.22 -15.14 -7.94
N ILE A 315 3.82 -16.11 -7.10
CA ILE A 315 4.73 -16.77 -6.14
C ILE A 315 5.93 -17.38 -6.86
N LYS A 316 5.69 -18.13 -7.94
CA LYS A 316 6.75 -18.78 -8.73
C LYS A 316 7.69 -17.76 -9.38
N LEU A 317 7.13 -16.72 -10.01
CA LEU A 317 7.93 -15.68 -10.68
C LEU A 317 8.80 -14.92 -9.68
N ALA A 318 8.22 -14.52 -8.55
CA ALA A 318 8.95 -13.83 -7.49
C ALA A 318 10.08 -14.69 -6.91
N GLN A 319 9.84 -15.99 -6.71
CA GLN A 319 10.87 -16.92 -6.25
C GLN A 319 12.05 -16.97 -7.23
N ILE A 320 11.80 -17.16 -8.52
CA ILE A 320 12.85 -17.23 -9.55
C ILE A 320 13.68 -15.93 -9.60
N LEU A 321 13.04 -14.77 -9.51
CA LEU A 321 13.73 -13.48 -9.50
C LEU A 321 14.61 -13.32 -8.26
N ARG A 322 14.11 -13.70 -7.08
CA ARG A 322 14.87 -13.66 -5.81
C ARG A 322 16.07 -14.62 -5.84
N GLU A 323 15.91 -15.81 -6.40
CA GLU A 323 17.03 -16.78 -6.61
C GLU A 323 18.13 -16.21 -7.53
N LYS A 324 17.77 -15.26 -8.42
CA LYS A 324 18.71 -14.53 -9.27
C LYS A 324 19.26 -13.26 -8.62
N GLY A 325 18.96 -13.03 -7.33
CA GLY A 325 19.45 -11.88 -6.56
C GLY A 325 18.70 -10.57 -6.79
N VAL A 326 17.52 -10.62 -7.42
CA VAL A 326 16.71 -9.42 -7.65
C VAL A 326 15.70 -9.27 -6.51
N PRO A 327 15.67 -8.13 -5.78
CA PRO A 327 14.67 -7.84 -4.77
C PRO A 327 13.27 -7.75 -5.39
N VAL A 328 12.28 -8.41 -4.77
CA VAL A 328 10.90 -8.43 -5.27
C VAL A 328 9.94 -8.10 -4.16
N ILE A 329 9.04 -7.14 -4.42
CA ILE A 329 7.92 -6.78 -3.53
C ILE A 329 6.58 -7.06 -4.21
N GLU A 330 5.56 -7.22 -3.38
CA GLU A 330 4.16 -7.24 -3.81
C GLU A 330 3.59 -5.83 -3.75
N SER A 331 2.87 -5.42 -4.78
CA SER A 331 2.11 -4.18 -4.85
C SER A 331 0.67 -4.42 -5.27
N TYR A 332 -0.17 -3.43 -5.07
CA TYR A 332 -1.54 -3.39 -5.56
C TYR A 332 -1.84 -2.00 -6.16
N PRO A 333 -1.82 -1.85 -7.48
CA PRO A 333 -2.04 -0.57 -8.15
C PRO A 333 -3.31 0.15 -7.72
N GLY A 334 -4.41 -0.58 -7.52
CA GLY A 334 -5.64 0.03 -7.07
C GLY A 334 -5.54 0.75 -5.72
N ALA A 335 -4.82 0.19 -4.75
CA ALA A 335 -4.57 0.88 -3.48
C ALA A 335 -3.61 2.05 -3.66
N ALA A 336 -2.56 1.87 -4.44
CA ALA A 336 -1.56 2.91 -4.68
C ALA A 336 -2.17 4.12 -5.42
N GLN A 337 -3.03 3.90 -6.40
CA GLN A 337 -3.74 4.95 -7.13
C GLN A 337 -4.64 5.76 -6.20
N ASP A 338 -5.42 5.12 -5.33
CA ASP A 338 -6.25 5.84 -4.35
C ASP A 338 -5.38 6.71 -3.43
N ILE A 339 -4.29 6.16 -2.89
CA ILE A 339 -3.39 6.89 -1.98
C ILE A 339 -2.71 8.06 -2.69
N MET A 340 -2.27 7.88 -3.94
CA MET A 340 -1.64 8.91 -4.76
C MET A 340 -2.66 9.87 -5.39
N ARG A 341 -3.97 9.64 -5.20
CA ARG A 341 -5.06 10.42 -5.80
C ARG A 341 -5.06 10.42 -7.34
N ILE A 342 -4.66 9.29 -7.90
CA ILE A 342 -4.68 9.02 -9.35
C ILE A 342 -6.00 8.30 -9.68
N PRO A 343 -6.78 8.76 -10.69
CA PRO A 343 -8.01 8.08 -11.07
C PRO A 343 -7.75 6.64 -11.50
N ARG A 344 -8.52 5.69 -10.93
CA ARG A 344 -8.41 4.28 -11.28
C ARG A 344 -8.88 4.00 -12.71
N LYS A 345 -8.50 2.84 -13.26
CA LYS A 345 -8.91 2.35 -14.57
C LYS A 345 -10.42 2.34 -14.83
N GLY A 346 -11.25 2.26 -13.80
CA GLY A 346 -12.71 2.36 -13.93
C GLY A 346 -13.19 3.72 -14.44
N ALA A 347 -12.37 4.77 -14.30
CA ALA A 347 -12.63 6.09 -14.83
C ALA A 347 -12.31 6.24 -16.33
N GLY A 348 -11.56 5.30 -16.89
CA GLY A 348 -11.06 5.31 -18.28
C GLY A 348 -9.54 5.39 -18.36
N VAL A 349 -8.97 4.82 -19.43
CA VAL A 349 -7.51 4.81 -19.67
C VAL A 349 -6.93 6.23 -19.70
N GLU A 350 -7.62 7.13 -20.34
CA GLU A 350 -7.22 8.53 -20.52
C GLU A 350 -7.04 9.26 -19.18
N TRP A 351 -7.86 8.93 -18.19
CA TRP A 351 -7.76 9.54 -16.86
C TRP A 351 -6.59 8.99 -16.05
N LEU A 352 -6.30 7.69 -16.20
CA LEU A 352 -5.12 7.08 -15.58
C LEU A 352 -3.83 7.62 -16.20
N VAL A 353 -3.78 7.76 -17.55
CA VAL A 353 -2.68 8.42 -18.28
C VAL A 353 -2.47 9.83 -17.75
N LEU A 354 -3.56 10.59 -17.61
CA LEU A 354 -3.52 11.97 -17.15
C LEU A 354 -3.04 12.06 -15.69
N GLY A 355 -3.57 11.21 -14.81
CA GLY A 355 -3.17 11.18 -13.40
C GLY A 355 -1.70 10.80 -13.19
N LEU A 356 -1.17 9.85 -13.96
CA LEU A 356 0.26 9.51 -13.94
C LEU A 356 1.12 10.67 -14.46
N SER A 357 0.66 11.37 -15.50
CA SER A 357 1.35 12.56 -16.03
C SER A 357 1.35 13.72 -15.04
N ASP A 358 0.24 13.94 -14.33
CA ASP A 358 0.14 14.96 -13.25
C ASP A 358 1.02 14.61 -12.07
N PHE A 359 1.16 13.32 -11.76
CA PHE A 359 2.12 12.86 -10.74
C PHE A 359 3.57 13.14 -11.17
N GLY A 360 3.82 13.52 -12.43
CA GLY A 360 5.13 13.88 -12.95
C GLY A 360 5.86 12.73 -13.64
N ILE A 361 5.16 11.65 -14.01
CA ILE A 361 5.73 10.56 -14.79
C ILE A 361 5.59 10.86 -16.26
N SER A 362 6.65 10.60 -17.02
CA SER A 362 6.68 10.73 -18.48
C SER A 362 7.09 9.41 -19.14
N GLY A 363 6.76 9.21 -20.41
CA GLY A 363 7.17 8.02 -21.13
C GLY A 363 6.34 7.73 -22.39
N ASN A 364 6.59 6.57 -23.00
CA ASN A 364 5.92 6.17 -24.25
C ASN A 364 4.39 6.06 -24.09
N TYR A 365 3.88 5.79 -22.90
CA TYR A 365 2.44 5.69 -22.62
C TYR A 365 1.65 6.99 -22.92
N GLN A 366 2.33 8.14 -22.97
CA GLN A 366 1.71 9.44 -23.28
C GLN A 366 1.48 9.65 -24.79
N THR A 367 2.23 8.95 -25.63
CA THR A 367 2.22 9.13 -27.10
C THR A 367 1.79 7.88 -27.85
N GLU A 368 1.84 6.72 -27.22
CA GLU A 368 1.47 5.43 -27.79
C GLU A 368 0.16 4.93 -27.17
N LYS A 369 -0.54 4.08 -27.90
CA LYS A 369 -1.71 3.40 -27.36
C LYS A 369 -1.26 2.24 -26.47
N VAL A 370 -1.50 2.38 -25.17
CA VAL A 370 -1.14 1.38 -24.14
C VAL A 370 -2.39 0.71 -23.54
N SER A 371 -2.19 -0.45 -22.94
CA SER A 371 -3.21 -1.18 -22.21
C SER A 371 -3.35 -0.66 -20.78
N HIS A 372 -4.44 -1.02 -20.11
CA HIS A 372 -4.59 -0.80 -18.67
C HIS A 372 -3.49 -1.47 -17.86
N ASP A 373 -3.13 -2.71 -18.25
CA ASP A 373 -2.14 -3.51 -17.53
C ASP A 373 -0.75 -2.84 -17.60
N GLU A 374 -0.42 -2.13 -18.70
CA GLU A 374 0.82 -1.33 -18.77
C GLU A 374 0.80 -0.13 -17.81
N LEU A 375 -0.34 0.55 -17.68
CA LEU A 375 -0.48 1.68 -16.74
C LEU A 375 -0.48 1.23 -15.27
N ASP A 376 -1.10 0.10 -14.98
CA ASP A 376 -1.04 -0.52 -13.65
C ASP A 376 0.39 -1.00 -13.35
N ALA A 377 1.17 -1.46 -14.34
CA ALA A 377 2.59 -1.75 -14.19
C ALA A 377 3.43 -0.50 -13.87
N ILE A 378 3.11 0.69 -14.44
CA ILE A 378 3.75 1.96 -14.03
C ILE A 378 3.45 2.24 -12.55
N THR A 379 2.20 2.08 -12.15
CA THR A 379 1.80 2.28 -10.74
C THR A 379 2.53 1.31 -9.82
N SER A 380 2.66 0.04 -10.21
CA SER A 380 3.47 -0.95 -9.46
C SER A 380 4.93 -0.53 -9.34
N ALA A 381 5.54 0.00 -10.40
CA ALA A 381 6.91 0.52 -10.36
C ALA A 381 7.04 1.70 -9.38
N LEU A 382 6.06 2.62 -9.36
CA LEU A 382 6.02 3.73 -8.40
C LEU A 382 5.98 3.23 -6.95
N VAL A 383 5.21 2.16 -6.66
CA VAL A 383 5.22 1.54 -5.31
C VAL A 383 6.64 1.08 -4.94
N GLY A 384 7.39 0.53 -5.89
CA GLY A 384 8.80 0.18 -5.70
C GLY A 384 9.65 1.39 -5.34
N THR A 385 9.44 2.54 -5.99
CA THR A 385 10.14 3.79 -5.66
C THR A 385 9.79 4.27 -4.26
N PHE A 386 8.50 4.26 -3.87
CA PHE A 386 8.07 4.57 -2.51
C PHE A 386 8.75 3.66 -1.48
N HIS A 387 8.85 2.38 -1.77
CA HIS A 387 9.48 1.42 -0.87
C HIS A 387 10.97 1.68 -0.70
N LEU A 388 11.72 1.87 -1.80
CA LEU A 388 13.14 2.20 -1.75
C LEU A 388 13.42 3.53 -1.05
N ALA A 389 12.51 4.50 -1.16
CA ALA A 389 12.60 5.78 -0.47
C ALA A 389 12.27 5.67 1.04
N GLY A 390 11.73 4.55 1.51
CA GLY A 390 11.22 4.41 2.88
C GLY A 390 9.90 5.15 3.13
N LEU A 391 9.19 5.50 2.06
CA LEU A 391 7.90 6.21 2.07
C LEU A 391 6.74 5.24 1.80
N SER A 392 6.80 4.06 2.39
CA SER A 392 5.80 3.01 2.20
C SER A 392 5.34 2.41 3.53
N GLU A 393 4.21 1.75 3.49
CA GLU A 393 3.69 0.93 4.58
C GLU A 393 3.64 -0.53 4.12
N SER A 394 4.02 -1.44 5.02
CA SER A 394 3.98 -2.89 4.81
C SER A 394 2.74 -3.46 5.48
N LEU A 395 1.86 -4.08 4.72
CA LEU A 395 0.64 -4.72 5.21
C LEU A 395 0.81 -6.24 5.19
N GLY A 396 0.70 -6.88 6.33
CA GLY A 396 0.85 -8.34 6.46
C GLY A 396 1.16 -8.75 7.89
N THR A 397 1.64 -9.97 8.04
CA THR A 397 2.10 -10.53 9.32
C THR A 397 3.51 -11.11 9.18
N GLU A 398 4.09 -11.60 10.28
CA GLU A 398 5.37 -12.29 10.23
C GLU A 398 5.34 -13.54 9.34
N ALA A 399 4.19 -14.19 9.23
CA ALA A 399 4.00 -15.41 8.43
C ALA A 399 3.62 -15.13 6.98
N GLU A 400 3.12 -13.92 6.68
CA GLU A 400 2.71 -13.51 5.34
C GLU A 400 3.63 -12.37 4.88
N PRO A 401 4.52 -12.58 3.88
CA PRO A 401 5.30 -11.50 3.26
C PRO A 401 4.39 -10.31 2.91
N PRO A 402 4.83 -9.07 3.19
CA PRO A 402 3.95 -7.93 3.15
C PRO A 402 3.58 -7.49 1.73
N LEU A 403 2.34 -7.06 1.58
CA LEU A 403 1.92 -6.16 0.50
C LEU A 403 2.42 -4.75 0.82
N ILE A 404 3.05 -4.09 -0.14
CA ILE A 404 3.58 -2.74 0.00
C ILE A 404 2.60 -1.72 -0.59
N ILE A 405 2.34 -0.66 0.16
CA ILE A 405 1.55 0.48 -0.30
C ILE A 405 2.28 1.80 -0.04
N PRO A 406 2.06 2.86 -0.85
CA PRO A 406 2.59 4.19 -0.58
C PRO A 406 2.10 4.75 0.77
N LYS A 407 2.93 5.57 1.40
CA LYS A 407 2.57 6.34 2.60
C LYS A 407 3.12 7.76 2.49
N LEU A 408 2.29 8.69 2.02
CA LEU A 408 2.68 10.05 1.65
C LEU A 408 3.14 10.91 2.84
N ASP A 409 2.68 10.61 4.04
CA ASP A 409 3.05 11.28 5.30
C ASP A 409 4.16 10.55 6.07
N ALA A 410 4.76 9.50 5.48
CA ALA A 410 5.83 8.76 6.11
C ALA A 410 7.11 9.60 6.19
N LYS A 411 7.81 9.46 7.31
CA LYS A 411 9.22 9.83 7.37
C LYS A 411 10.04 8.68 6.77
N PRO A 412 11.14 8.98 6.05
CA PRO A 412 12.02 7.94 5.57
C PRO A 412 12.42 6.97 6.69
N GLY A 413 12.37 5.67 6.41
CA GLY A 413 12.81 4.65 7.36
C GLY A 413 14.30 4.77 7.74
N PRO A 414 14.81 3.94 8.65
CA PRO A 414 16.20 4.00 9.08
C PRO A 414 17.18 3.73 7.93
N PHE A 415 18.36 4.34 8.01
CA PHE A 415 19.49 3.93 7.19
C PHE A 415 20.19 2.74 7.85
N VAL A 416 20.37 1.64 7.12
CA VAL A 416 20.85 0.37 7.66
C VAL A 416 22.19 -0.01 7.02
N VAL A 417 23.17 -0.33 7.84
CA VAL A 417 24.46 -0.86 7.39
C VAL A 417 24.59 -2.31 7.85
N GLY A 418 24.68 -3.23 6.89
CA GLY A 418 25.01 -4.63 7.14
C GLY A 418 26.52 -4.83 7.08
N VAL A 419 27.07 -5.60 8.01
CA VAL A 419 28.51 -5.92 8.04
C VAL A 419 28.70 -7.43 8.02
N SER A 420 29.40 -7.94 7.01
CA SER A 420 29.76 -9.36 6.87
C SER A 420 31.26 -9.55 6.67
N GLY A 421 31.70 -10.79 6.55
CA GLY A 421 33.10 -11.18 6.31
C GLY A 421 33.52 -12.36 7.17
N PRO A 422 34.64 -13.00 6.90
CA PRO A 422 35.10 -14.21 7.58
C PRO A 422 35.46 -13.96 9.06
N ILE A 423 35.62 -15.05 9.80
CA ILE A 423 36.02 -15.01 11.23
C ILE A 423 37.30 -14.20 11.44
N ALA A 424 37.35 -13.38 12.48
CA ALA A 424 38.47 -12.51 12.86
C ALA A 424 38.88 -11.44 11.81
N ALA A 425 38.07 -11.16 10.77
CA ALA A 425 38.34 -10.11 9.78
C ALA A 425 38.21 -8.68 10.34
N GLY A 426 37.52 -8.46 11.46
CA GLY A 426 37.35 -7.14 12.08
C GLY A 426 35.96 -6.54 11.92
N LYS A 427 34.94 -7.34 11.58
CA LYS A 427 33.52 -6.94 11.46
C LYS A 427 33.03 -6.10 12.62
N THR A 428 33.15 -6.64 13.84
CA THR A 428 32.69 -5.97 15.05
C THR A 428 33.38 -4.63 15.28
N THR A 429 34.67 -4.53 15.00
CA THR A 429 35.42 -3.26 15.11
C THR A 429 34.87 -2.21 14.13
N PHE A 430 34.53 -2.62 12.89
CA PHE A 430 33.92 -1.75 11.90
C PHE A 430 32.49 -1.32 12.35
N ALA A 431 31.70 -2.27 12.83
CA ALA A 431 30.34 -1.99 13.31
C ALA A 431 30.34 -1.10 14.57
N GLU A 432 31.28 -1.28 15.50
CA GLU A 432 31.46 -0.43 16.68
C GLU A 432 31.92 1.00 16.29
N ALA A 433 32.73 1.14 15.25
CA ALA A 433 33.10 2.45 14.71
C ALA A 433 31.86 3.18 14.16
N LEU A 434 30.97 2.50 13.44
CA LEU A 434 29.67 3.05 13.02
C LEU A 434 28.78 3.40 14.23
N ALA A 435 28.73 2.54 15.24
CA ALA A 435 27.97 2.80 16.46
C ALA A 435 28.45 4.08 17.16
N SER A 436 29.75 4.35 17.18
CA SER A 436 30.33 5.59 17.72
C SER A 436 29.91 6.85 16.94
N LYS A 437 29.37 6.70 15.73
CA LYS A 437 28.84 7.76 14.87
C LYS A 437 27.30 7.88 14.93
N GLY A 438 26.68 7.23 15.92
CA GLY A 438 25.25 7.32 16.18
C GLY A 438 24.38 6.27 15.51
N PHE A 439 24.99 5.18 14.98
CA PHE A 439 24.21 4.01 14.53
C PHE A 439 23.83 3.15 15.73
N ALA A 440 22.56 2.78 15.83
CA ALA A 440 22.10 1.79 16.79
C ALA A 440 22.66 0.41 16.41
N TYR A 441 23.40 -0.21 17.34
CA TYR A 441 24.07 -1.47 17.11
C TYR A 441 23.18 -2.66 17.40
N THR A 442 23.11 -3.59 16.47
CA THR A 442 22.49 -4.91 16.67
C THR A 442 23.28 -6.00 15.95
N ARG A 443 23.01 -7.26 16.30
CA ARG A 443 23.59 -8.44 15.63
C ARG A 443 22.70 -9.66 15.84
N PHE A 444 22.79 -10.63 14.96
CA PHE A 444 21.97 -11.85 14.97
C PHE A 444 22.10 -12.65 16.28
N SER A 445 23.31 -12.75 16.86
CA SER A 445 23.49 -13.49 18.12
C SER A 445 22.81 -12.84 19.33
N LEU A 446 22.54 -11.52 19.29
CA LEU A 446 21.77 -10.86 20.34
C LEU A 446 20.28 -11.20 20.22
N ALA A 447 19.75 -11.31 19.00
CA ALA A 447 18.37 -11.78 18.79
C ALA A 447 18.22 -13.24 19.24
N ILE A 448 19.19 -14.11 18.94
CA ILE A 448 19.23 -15.49 19.45
C ILE A 448 19.26 -15.51 20.98
N ASP A 449 20.04 -14.63 21.61
CA ASP A 449 20.11 -14.55 23.09
C ASP A 449 18.77 -14.16 23.70
N ASP A 450 18.03 -13.25 23.07
CA ASP A 450 16.70 -12.85 23.55
C ASP A 450 15.68 -14.00 23.42
N ILE A 451 15.76 -14.77 22.32
CA ILE A 451 14.91 -15.95 22.13
C ILE A 451 15.22 -16.99 23.21
N LEU A 452 16.51 -17.32 23.44
CA LEU A 452 16.92 -18.27 24.47
C LEU A 452 16.47 -17.83 25.87
N LYS A 453 16.57 -16.52 26.20
CA LYS A 453 16.07 -15.98 27.46
C LYS A 453 14.56 -16.18 27.62
N ASN A 454 13.79 -15.91 26.55
CA ASN A 454 12.35 -16.05 26.57
C ASN A 454 11.92 -17.53 26.72
N GLU A 455 12.73 -18.46 26.22
CA GLU A 455 12.53 -19.91 26.37
C GLU A 455 13.11 -20.48 27.71
N GLY A 456 13.75 -19.62 28.50
CA GLY A 456 14.35 -20.04 29.80
C GLY A 456 15.61 -20.90 29.64
N LEU A 457 16.31 -20.78 28.50
CA LEU A 457 17.53 -21.56 28.22
C LEU A 457 18.79 -20.76 28.53
N ASP A 458 19.87 -21.47 28.87
CA ASP A 458 21.17 -20.86 29.19
C ASP A 458 21.81 -20.19 27.95
N LEU A 459 22.40 -19.00 28.14
CA LEU A 459 23.12 -18.24 27.13
C LEU A 459 24.55 -18.78 26.93
N ASN A 460 24.68 -20.03 26.55
CA ASN A 460 25.95 -20.65 26.24
C ASN A 460 26.16 -20.83 24.72
N ARG A 461 27.40 -21.13 24.31
CA ARG A 461 27.76 -21.28 22.90
C ARG A 461 26.97 -22.40 22.23
N THR A 462 26.76 -23.51 22.91
CA THR A 462 26.06 -24.70 22.38
C THR A 462 24.61 -24.39 22.05
N ASN A 463 23.88 -23.73 22.97
CA ASN A 463 22.49 -23.37 22.76
C ASN A 463 22.32 -22.34 21.63
N ARG A 464 23.23 -21.35 21.55
CA ARG A 464 23.23 -20.38 20.42
C ARG A 464 23.44 -21.05 19.08
N GLN A 465 24.42 -21.96 18.99
CA GLN A 465 24.70 -22.68 17.75
C GLN A 465 23.52 -23.58 17.34
N LYS A 466 23.00 -24.34 18.30
CA LYS A 466 21.85 -25.21 18.05
C LYS A 466 20.65 -24.43 17.54
N LEU A 467 20.24 -23.38 18.28
CA LEU A 467 19.07 -22.56 17.88
C LEU A 467 19.30 -21.87 16.51
N GLY A 468 20.51 -21.34 16.27
CA GLY A 468 20.85 -20.75 14.97
C GLY A 468 20.77 -21.74 13.81
N THR A 469 21.24 -22.97 14.01
CA THR A 469 21.12 -24.05 13.02
C THR A 469 19.66 -24.45 12.79
N ASP A 470 18.90 -24.67 13.88
CA ASP A 470 17.47 -25.04 13.80
C ASP A 470 16.64 -23.96 13.04
N ILE A 471 16.93 -22.69 13.25
CA ILE A 471 16.26 -21.58 12.55
C ILE A 471 16.62 -21.59 11.06
N ASN A 472 17.90 -21.76 10.72
CA ASN A 472 18.34 -21.79 9.33
C ASN A 472 17.80 -23.01 8.58
N GLU A 473 17.93 -24.22 9.13
CA GLU A 473 17.43 -25.47 8.53
C GLU A 473 15.91 -25.48 8.37
N SER A 474 15.18 -24.80 9.25
CA SER A 474 13.73 -24.62 9.11
C SER A 474 13.31 -23.51 8.15
N GLY A 475 14.25 -22.88 7.42
CA GLY A 475 13.95 -21.80 6.47
C GLY A 475 13.48 -20.47 7.12
N ARG A 476 13.70 -20.30 8.44
CA ARG A 476 13.26 -19.10 9.18
C ARG A 476 14.34 -18.02 9.33
N GLN A 477 15.38 -18.03 8.47
CA GLN A 477 16.46 -17.04 8.54
C GLN A 477 15.96 -15.60 8.39
N ARG A 478 14.99 -15.36 7.50
CA ARG A 478 14.34 -14.04 7.34
C ARG A 478 13.64 -13.56 8.60
N TRP A 479 12.95 -14.46 9.30
CA TRP A 479 12.33 -14.14 10.58
C TRP A 479 13.38 -13.74 11.65
N LEU A 480 14.53 -14.42 11.71
CA LEU A 480 15.61 -14.04 12.61
C LEU A 480 16.20 -12.67 12.27
N ALA A 481 16.35 -12.36 10.98
CA ALA A 481 16.76 -11.04 10.52
C ALA A 481 15.76 -9.96 10.97
N GLU A 482 14.47 -10.22 10.89
CA GLU A 482 13.44 -9.31 11.38
C GLU A 482 13.52 -9.10 12.91
N GLN A 483 13.67 -10.18 13.70
CA GLN A 483 13.87 -10.07 15.16
C GLN A 483 15.13 -9.25 15.49
N THR A 484 16.19 -9.37 14.67
CA THR A 484 17.42 -8.61 14.84
C THR A 484 17.20 -7.11 14.64
N ILE A 485 16.40 -6.70 13.66
CA ILE A 485 16.03 -5.29 13.42
C ILE A 485 15.10 -4.76 14.51
N ARG A 486 14.11 -5.54 14.96
CA ARG A 486 13.18 -5.13 16.02
C ARG A 486 13.86 -4.73 17.33
N ARG A 487 15.05 -5.23 17.61
CA ARG A 487 15.84 -4.87 18.80
C ARG A 487 16.21 -3.38 18.86
N VAL A 488 16.27 -2.73 17.72
CA VAL A 488 16.68 -1.33 17.55
C VAL A 488 15.58 -0.51 16.85
N ASP A 489 14.33 -0.93 17.03
CA ASP A 489 13.18 -0.24 16.47
C ASP A 489 13.11 1.22 16.92
N GLY A 490 12.75 2.12 16.01
CA GLY A 490 12.71 3.57 16.25
C GLY A 490 14.05 4.30 16.08
N ALA A 491 15.16 3.60 15.74
CA ALA A 491 16.43 4.26 15.43
C ALA A 491 16.45 4.77 13.97
N ASP A 492 17.01 5.97 13.74
CA ASP A 492 17.18 6.54 12.39
C ASP A 492 18.33 5.91 11.60
N LYS A 493 19.32 5.34 12.29
CA LYS A 493 20.50 4.69 11.71
C LYS A 493 20.78 3.40 12.47
N ILE A 494 20.97 2.31 11.75
CA ILE A 494 21.18 0.98 12.31
C ILE A 494 22.44 0.35 11.71
N VAL A 495 23.25 -0.30 12.54
CA VAL A 495 24.30 -1.22 12.07
C VAL A 495 24.01 -2.65 12.52
N VAL A 496 23.98 -3.58 11.57
CA VAL A 496 23.74 -5.01 11.76
C VAL A 496 25.07 -5.74 11.61
N ASP A 497 25.69 -6.13 12.72
CA ASP A 497 26.96 -6.85 12.74
C ASP A 497 26.76 -8.36 12.50
N GLY A 498 27.48 -8.89 11.54
CA GLY A 498 27.62 -10.31 11.34
C GLY A 498 26.52 -10.97 10.51
N LEU A 499 26.20 -10.41 9.33
CA LEU A 499 25.44 -11.14 8.30
C LEU A 499 26.23 -12.42 7.94
N ARG A 500 25.50 -13.54 7.79
CA ARG A 500 26.12 -14.85 7.55
C ARG A 500 25.56 -15.59 6.35
N PHE A 501 24.33 -15.27 5.95
CA PHE A 501 23.62 -15.94 4.88
C PHE A 501 23.15 -14.94 3.81
N PRO A 502 23.07 -15.34 2.53
CA PRO A 502 22.49 -14.53 1.47
C PRO A 502 21.06 -14.02 1.81
N GLU A 503 20.29 -14.82 2.56
CA GLU A 503 18.95 -14.47 3.02
C GLU A 503 18.94 -13.25 3.97
N ASP A 504 20.00 -13.05 4.76
CA ASP A 504 20.16 -11.87 5.61
C ASP A 504 20.27 -10.61 4.76
N HIS A 505 21.13 -10.66 3.73
CA HIS A 505 21.29 -9.57 2.78
C HIS A 505 19.99 -9.31 2.02
N ALA A 506 19.37 -10.36 1.47
CA ALA A 506 18.13 -10.24 0.70
C ALA A 506 17.00 -9.61 1.52
N PHE A 507 16.84 -10.02 2.77
CA PHE A 507 15.85 -9.43 3.67
C PHE A 507 16.10 -7.94 3.90
N LEU A 508 17.35 -7.54 4.19
CA LEU A 508 17.68 -6.12 4.44
C LEU A 508 17.56 -5.28 3.16
N ALA A 509 17.98 -5.81 2.02
CA ALA A 509 17.83 -5.15 0.71
C ALA A 509 16.36 -4.95 0.33
N GLU A 510 15.50 -5.98 0.51
CA GLU A 510 14.07 -5.89 0.23
C GLU A 510 13.35 -4.92 1.18
N ARG A 511 13.74 -4.87 2.46
CA ARG A 511 13.08 -4.06 3.47
C ARG A 511 13.48 -2.59 3.43
N PHE A 512 14.76 -2.29 3.16
CA PHE A 512 15.31 -0.94 3.29
C PHE A 512 15.77 -0.35 1.96
N GLY A 513 15.81 -1.14 0.89
CA GLY A 513 16.12 -0.68 -0.46
C GLY A 513 17.42 0.12 -0.52
N LYS A 514 17.39 1.30 -1.13
CA LYS A 514 18.54 2.22 -1.23
C LYS A 514 19.02 2.80 0.11
N ARG A 515 18.31 2.51 1.19
CA ARG A 515 18.74 2.86 2.55
C ARG A 515 19.48 1.72 3.25
N PHE A 516 19.83 0.67 2.52
CA PHE A 516 20.65 -0.44 2.97
C PHE A 516 21.98 -0.46 2.24
N GLU A 517 23.08 -0.40 3.02
CA GLU A 517 24.45 -0.57 2.54
C GLU A 517 25.08 -1.80 3.19
N HIS A 518 25.79 -2.59 2.39
CA HIS A 518 26.43 -3.81 2.86
C HIS A 518 27.95 -3.74 2.66
N PHE A 519 28.68 -3.82 3.77
CA PHE A 519 30.15 -3.89 3.80
C PHE A 519 30.60 -5.32 4.05
N PHE A 520 31.43 -5.85 3.15
CA PHE A 520 32.13 -7.11 3.36
C PHE A 520 33.57 -6.83 3.82
N ILE A 521 33.88 -7.21 5.07
CA ILE A 521 35.20 -6.94 5.67
C ILE A 521 36.11 -8.11 5.40
N LYS A 522 37.22 -7.86 4.69
CA LYS A 522 38.32 -8.81 4.41
C LYS A 522 39.55 -8.52 5.26
N ALA A 523 40.33 -9.54 5.57
CA ALA A 523 41.69 -9.42 6.11
C ALA A 523 42.49 -10.66 5.70
N ASP A 524 43.80 -10.51 5.60
CA ASP A 524 44.69 -11.63 5.29
C ASP A 524 44.56 -12.75 6.33
N GLU A 525 44.68 -13.99 5.89
CA GLU A 525 44.51 -15.16 6.74
C GLU A 525 45.48 -15.16 7.93
N THR A 526 46.75 -14.80 7.68
CA THR A 526 47.76 -14.70 8.74
C THR A 526 47.30 -13.75 9.85
N LEU A 527 46.75 -12.61 9.48
CA LEU A 527 46.25 -11.61 10.40
C LEU A 527 44.98 -12.08 11.15
N ARG A 528 44.10 -12.78 10.46
CA ARG A 528 42.91 -13.37 11.07
C ARG A 528 43.25 -14.45 12.09
N ARG A 529 44.22 -15.28 11.78
CA ARG A 529 44.75 -16.33 12.65
C ARG A 529 45.40 -15.76 13.92
N GLU A 530 46.20 -14.70 13.79
CA GLU A 530 46.80 -14.00 14.92
C GLU A 530 45.73 -13.38 15.83
N ARG A 531 44.74 -12.71 15.24
CA ARG A 531 43.62 -12.09 15.98
C ARG A 531 42.74 -13.12 16.70
N TYR A 532 42.53 -14.27 16.06
CA TYR A 532 41.76 -15.36 16.64
C TYR A 532 42.46 -15.96 17.85
N GLY A 533 43.74 -16.25 17.74
CA GLY A 533 44.55 -16.78 18.84
C GLY A 533 44.63 -15.84 20.05
N LYS A 534 44.68 -14.51 19.83
CA LYS A 534 44.62 -13.52 20.92
C LYS A 534 43.27 -13.47 21.66
N ARG A 535 42.18 -13.86 21.02
CA ARG A 535 40.83 -13.85 21.61
C ARG A 535 40.45 -15.21 22.21
N ASN A 536 40.91 -16.30 21.67
CA ASN A 536 40.55 -17.66 22.02
C ASN A 536 41.83 -18.50 22.21
N SER A 537 42.45 -18.43 23.39
CA SER A 537 43.71 -19.11 23.69
C SER A 537 43.68 -20.63 23.48
N ASP A 538 42.48 -21.25 23.58
CA ASP A 538 42.29 -22.71 23.51
C ASP A 538 41.51 -23.15 22.25
N GLY A 539 41.26 -22.26 21.28
CA GLY A 539 40.47 -22.56 20.09
C GLY A 539 41.30 -22.78 18.85
N ASP A 540 40.99 -23.81 18.06
CA ASP A 540 41.59 -24.05 16.76
C ASP A 540 40.96 -23.13 15.70
N PHE A 541 41.81 -22.31 15.04
CA PHE A 541 41.38 -21.40 13.99
C PHE A 541 40.91 -22.16 12.74
N ASP A 542 41.60 -23.23 12.38
CA ASP A 542 41.31 -24.00 11.17
C ASP A 542 39.98 -24.72 11.31
N GLU A 543 39.67 -25.29 12.47
CA GLU A 543 38.37 -25.88 12.76
C GLU A 543 37.25 -24.83 12.74
N ALA A 544 37.50 -23.66 13.32
CA ALA A 544 36.49 -22.58 13.34
C ALA A 544 36.25 -21.99 11.94
N ALA A 545 37.28 -21.84 11.12
CA ALA A 545 37.22 -21.30 9.76
C ALA A 545 36.60 -22.29 8.74
N ALA A 546 36.73 -23.59 8.98
CA ALA A 546 36.14 -24.65 8.16
C ALA A 546 34.67 -24.96 8.51
N SER A 547 34.06 -24.21 9.39
CA SER A 547 32.64 -24.43 9.71
C SER A 547 31.74 -24.09 8.52
N PRO A 548 30.67 -24.85 8.26
CA PRO A 548 29.75 -24.58 7.11
C PRO A 548 29.19 -23.15 7.09
N VAL A 549 29.01 -22.55 8.25
CA VAL A 549 28.55 -21.16 8.36
C VAL A 549 29.62 -20.16 7.88
N GLU A 550 30.88 -20.40 8.16
CA GLU A 550 32.00 -19.54 7.71
C GLU A 550 32.28 -19.72 6.22
N GLU A 551 32.08 -20.92 5.66
CA GLU A 551 32.14 -21.14 4.21
C GLU A 551 31.02 -20.38 3.49
N GLY A 552 29.83 -20.39 4.04
CA GLY A 552 28.66 -19.65 3.50
C GLY A 552 28.83 -18.13 3.48
N VAL A 553 29.65 -17.58 4.39
CA VAL A 553 29.88 -16.13 4.46
C VAL A 553 30.51 -15.56 3.18
N TYR A 554 31.30 -16.34 2.46
CA TYR A 554 31.90 -15.88 1.20
C TYR A 554 30.90 -15.69 0.07
N LEU A 555 29.70 -16.28 0.16
CA LEU A 555 28.59 -16.02 -0.76
C LEU A 555 28.03 -14.58 -0.63
N LEU A 556 28.35 -13.90 0.46
CA LEU A 556 27.96 -12.52 0.70
C LEU A 556 28.92 -11.50 0.05
N GLU A 557 30.13 -11.89 -0.31
CA GLU A 557 31.11 -10.98 -0.92
C GLU A 557 30.62 -10.37 -2.23
N PRO A 558 30.09 -11.16 -3.21
CA PRO A 558 29.57 -10.61 -4.46
C PRO A 558 28.27 -9.82 -4.29
N LEU A 559 27.56 -9.96 -3.16
CA LEU A 559 26.34 -9.23 -2.84
C LEU A 559 26.62 -7.91 -2.10
N ALA A 560 27.84 -7.72 -1.59
CA ALA A 560 28.19 -6.52 -0.84
C ALA A 560 28.31 -5.30 -1.78
N HIS A 561 27.83 -4.15 -1.30
CA HIS A 561 28.01 -2.88 -2.01
C HIS A 561 29.46 -2.42 -1.97
N GLU A 562 30.20 -2.78 -0.90
CA GLU A 562 31.61 -2.49 -0.76
C GLU A 562 32.38 -3.64 -0.08
N VAL A 563 33.57 -3.96 -0.60
CA VAL A 563 34.52 -4.88 0.03
C VAL A 563 35.66 -4.06 0.64
N PHE A 564 35.77 -4.05 1.97
CA PHE A 564 36.77 -3.31 2.71
C PHE A 564 37.93 -4.24 3.17
N MET A 565 39.17 -3.92 2.77
CA MET A 565 40.38 -4.63 3.19
C MET A 565 40.91 -4.04 4.50
N ASN A 566 40.88 -4.83 5.57
CA ASN A 566 41.33 -4.44 6.89
C ASN A 566 42.78 -4.87 7.14
N HIS A 567 43.73 -3.95 6.99
CA HIS A 567 45.18 -4.17 7.15
C HIS A 567 45.70 -4.03 8.59
N SER A 568 44.84 -3.99 9.60
CA SER A 568 45.13 -3.84 11.04
C SER A 568 45.22 -2.42 11.58
N ASP A 569 45.19 -1.40 10.78
CA ASP A 569 45.15 -0.04 11.29
C ASP A 569 43.71 0.37 11.63
N ILE A 570 43.44 0.58 12.90
CA ILE A 570 42.13 1.06 13.37
C ILE A 570 41.78 2.47 12.81
N ASN A 571 42.83 3.24 12.43
CA ASN A 571 42.61 4.55 11.84
C ASN A 571 42.07 4.43 10.41
N GLU A 572 42.46 3.42 9.64
CA GLU A 572 41.88 3.15 8.31
C GLU A 572 40.38 2.88 8.43
N ILE A 573 39.98 2.07 9.41
CA ILE A 573 38.54 1.82 9.68
C ILE A 573 37.84 3.13 10.03
N ARG A 574 38.40 3.94 10.91
CA ARG A 574 37.80 5.21 11.33
C ARG A 574 37.66 6.19 10.15
N VAL A 575 38.71 6.36 9.37
CA VAL A 575 38.67 7.23 8.18
C VAL A 575 37.60 6.74 7.20
N ARG A 576 37.55 5.43 6.91
CA ARG A 576 36.55 4.90 5.99
C ARG A 576 35.11 5.09 6.51
N VAL A 577 34.89 4.87 7.80
CA VAL A 577 33.60 5.11 8.45
C VAL A 577 33.24 6.60 8.43
N ASP A 578 34.20 7.50 8.66
CA ASP A 578 33.96 8.95 8.60
C ASP A 578 33.59 9.41 7.20
N ASP A 579 34.30 8.98 6.19
CA ASP A 579 34.00 9.25 4.78
C ASP A 579 32.60 8.75 4.40
N PHE A 580 32.28 7.52 4.80
CA PHE A 580 30.96 6.94 4.56
C PHE A 580 29.83 7.74 5.23
N VAL A 581 30.00 8.08 6.51
CA VAL A 581 28.97 8.81 7.28
C VAL A 581 28.79 10.23 6.73
N ASN A 582 29.83 10.88 6.24
CA ASN A 582 29.73 12.20 5.62
C ASN A 582 28.97 12.13 4.28
N ASN A 583 29.22 11.12 3.47
CA ASN A 583 28.52 10.91 2.20
C ASN A 583 27.02 10.64 2.40
N ILE A 584 26.61 9.92 3.47
CA ILE A 584 25.18 9.73 3.80
C ILE A 584 24.47 11.05 4.17
N ARG A 585 25.21 12.03 4.72
CA ARG A 585 24.61 13.32 5.13
C ARG A 585 24.36 14.26 3.96
N GLU A 586 24.97 14.03 2.82
CA GLU A 586 24.84 14.84 1.61
C GLU A 586 23.83 14.26 0.59
N GLY A 587 23.31 13.04 0.77
CA GLY A 587 22.29 12.37 -0.05
C GLY A 587 20.99 12.18 0.71
#